data_4748a952ffcb23058f1f6ab01831fcb7
#
_entry.id   4748a952ffcb23058f1f6ab01831fcb7
#
_cell.length_a   1.000
_cell.length_b   1.000
_cell.length_c   1.000
_cell.angle_alpha   90.00
_cell.angle_beta   90.00
_cell.angle_gamma   90.00
#
_symmetry.space_group_name_H-M   'P 1'
#
loop_
_entity.id
_entity.type
_entity.pdbx_description
1 polymer ?
#
loop_
_entity_poly.entity_id
_entity_poly.type
_entity_poly.pdbx_seq_one_letter_code
_entity_poly.pdbx_strand_id
1 'polypeptide(L)'
;MSSNATSMVRSWDWRRILFTIFAGVVAFFLLTNLFRLAAPWASMTWYPHDDPRQLDPDLHRWHEAMWGAVTGILEGCALLALLWRPRENTLLIQFIALAALGAAILVLPFEPSLLFVIVMLALVVLAYPFPRALVDFSGEEPTMRSLLGLSVAAALLLMPYIVRLVFWQINRVGGEHAAANQWISDVEHSTFLLLGMFLASTKRPGWQILGTLSGITLSYLGVAALALPNYAGSWGRIGGVFALIGGLLFMAATRREARKSIHRPSKALPSAV
;
A
#
# COMPACT_ATOMS: atom_id res chain seq x y z
N MET A 1 -50.28 13.85 -29.57
CA MET A 1 -48.85 14.02 -29.24
C MET A 1 -48.72 13.79 -27.73
N SER A 2 -48.45 12.56 -27.34
CA SER A 2 -48.28 12.20 -25.91
C SER A 2 -46.78 12.20 -25.61
N SER A 3 -46.35 13.15 -24.79
CA SER A 3 -44.97 13.23 -24.30
C SER A 3 -44.72 12.16 -23.24
N ASN A 4 -44.11 11.06 -23.63
CA ASN A 4 -43.52 10.10 -22.70
C ASN A 4 -42.32 10.76 -21.99
N ALA A 5 -42.59 11.53 -20.97
CA ALA A 5 -41.60 11.90 -19.96
C ALA A 5 -41.28 10.63 -19.15
N THR A 6 -40.42 9.78 -19.69
CA THR A 6 -39.80 8.70 -18.91
C THR A 6 -39.04 9.33 -17.77
N SER A 7 -39.63 9.32 -16.60
CA SER A 7 -39.02 9.63 -15.33
C SER A 7 -37.79 8.69 -15.19
N MET A 8 -36.62 9.21 -15.47
CA MET A 8 -35.36 8.57 -15.14
C MET A 8 -35.27 8.54 -13.60
N VAL A 9 -35.94 7.58 -12.98
CA VAL A 9 -35.74 7.24 -11.58
C VAL A 9 -34.28 6.83 -11.48
N ARG A 10 -33.46 7.74 -10.98
CA ARG A 10 -32.06 7.51 -10.66
C ARG A 10 -32.02 6.42 -9.61
N SER A 11 -31.97 5.16 -10.06
CA SER A 11 -31.80 4.02 -9.15
C SER A 11 -30.53 4.29 -8.33
N TRP A 12 -30.71 4.47 -7.03
CA TRP A 12 -29.60 4.64 -6.11
C TRP A 12 -28.74 3.39 -6.22
N ASP A 13 -27.51 3.56 -6.67
CA ASP A 13 -26.56 2.44 -6.75
C ASP A 13 -26.06 2.16 -5.32
N TRP A 14 -26.77 1.28 -4.62
CA TRP A 14 -26.47 0.84 -3.25
C TRP A 14 -25.03 0.37 -3.08
N ARG A 15 -24.48 -0.27 -4.10
CA ARG A 15 -23.07 -0.67 -4.09
C ARG A 15 -22.16 0.53 -3.98
N ARG A 16 -22.43 1.59 -4.72
CA ARG A 16 -21.63 2.81 -4.69
C ARG A 16 -21.70 3.50 -3.33
N ILE A 17 -22.88 3.52 -2.71
CA ILE A 17 -23.07 4.09 -1.36
C ILE A 17 -22.30 3.27 -0.33
N LEU A 18 -22.49 1.95 -0.30
CA LEU A 18 -21.80 1.05 0.63
C LEU A 18 -20.29 1.13 0.45
N PHE A 19 -19.82 1.11 -0.79
CA PHE A 19 -18.39 1.30 -1.10
C PHE A 19 -17.86 2.61 -0.54
N THR A 20 -18.56 3.74 -0.76
CA THR A 20 -18.13 5.05 -0.27
C THR A 20 -18.05 5.08 1.26
N ILE A 21 -19.03 4.48 1.94
CA ILE A 21 -19.06 4.41 3.41
C ILE A 21 -17.89 3.55 3.91
N PHE A 22 -17.77 2.30 3.46
CA PHE A 22 -16.73 1.39 3.95
C PHE A 22 -15.34 1.91 3.59
N ALA A 23 -15.10 2.31 2.35
CA ALA A 23 -13.81 2.82 1.94
C ALA A 23 -13.47 4.14 2.63
N GLY A 24 -14.46 5.01 2.89
CA GLY A 24 -14.27 6.26 3.65
C GLY A 24 -13.88 6.00 5.09
N VAL A 25 -14.56 5.09 5.77
CA VAL A 25 -14.25 4.71 7.16
C VAL A 25 -12.84 4.09 7.24
N VAL A 26 -12.56 3.12 6.36
CA VAL A 26 -11.24 2.46 6.36
C VAL A 26 -10.14 3.44 6.00
N ALA A 27 -10.32 4.29 4.97
CA ALA A 27 -9.34 5.30 4.61
C ALA A 27 -9.06 6.26 5.78
N PHE A 28 -10.09 6.68 6.51
CA PHE A 28 -9.93 7.51 7.70
C PHE A 28 -9.02 6.84 8.73
N PHE A 29 -9.31 5.57 9.09
CA PHE A 29 -8.49 4.83 10.07
C PHE A 29 -7.05 4.61 9.57
N LEU A 30 -6.85 4.28 8.29
CA LEU A 30 -5.50 4.09 7.76
C LEU A 30 -4.72 5.42 7.72
N LEU A 31 -5.38 6.52 7.35
CA LEU A 31 -4.76 7.85 7.31
C LEU A 31 -4.40 8.39 8.70
N THR A 32 -5.10 7.97 9.76
CA THR A 32 -4.67 8.33 11.13
C THR A 32 -3.25 7.85 11.44
N ASN A 33 -2.76 6.81 10.76
CA ASN A 33 -1.38 6.34 10.95
C ASN A 33 -0.32 7.30 10.38
N LEU A 34 -0.70 8.33 9.61
CA LEU A 34 0.26 9.33 9.09
C LEU A 34 1.01 10.06 10.22
N PHE A 35 0.44 10.20 11.41
CA PHE A 35 1.17 10.78 12.53
C PHE A 35 2.42 9.98 12.93
N ARG A 36 2.41 8.66 12.69
CA ARG A 36 3.53 7.76 12.96
C ARG A 36 4.77 8.04 12.09
N LEU A 37 4.60 8.85 11.03
CA LEU A 37 5.72 9.33 10.23
C LEU A 37 6.70 10.21 11.02
N ALA A 38 6.28 10.75 12.17
CA ALA A 38 7.15 11.49 13.06
C ALA A 38 8.05 10.58 13.94
N ALA A 39 7.75 9.29 14.03
CA ALA A 39 8.42 8.35 14.93
C ALA A 39 9.95 8.32 14.84
N PRO A 40 10.61 8.47 13.66
CA PRO A 40 12.06 8.52 13.60
C PRO A 40 12.70 9.69 14.37
N TRP A 41 11.94 10.78 14.59
CA TRP A 41 12.47 12.03 15.17
C TRP A 41 11.81 12.43 16.49
N ALA A 42 10.67 11.82 16.83
CA ALA A 42 9.92 12.16 18.03
C ALA A 42 9.67 10.90 18.86
N SER A 43 9.85 11.02 20.20
CA SER A 43 9.40 9.96 21.12
C SER A 43 7.87 9.93 21.12
N MET A 44 7.29 8.75 20.92
CA MET A 44 5.83 8.54 20.89
C MET A 44 5.29 8.37 22.32
N THR A 45 5.59 9.33 23.21
CA THR A 45 5.25 9.29 24.65
C THR A 45 3.74 9.36 24.95
N TRP A 46 2.90 9.54 23.96
CA TRP A 46 1.44 9.65 24.10
C TRP A 46 0.69 8.31 23.99
N TYR A 47 1.39 7.19 23.80
CA TYR A 47 0.80 5.89 24.07
C TYR A 47 0.56 5.77 25.59
N PRO A 48 -0.63 5.35 26.04
CA PRO A 48 -0.88 5.17 27.46
C PRO A 48 0.12 4.16 28.04
N HIS A 49 0.95 4.58 28.97
CA HIS A 49 2.01 3.76 29.59
C HIS A 49 1.46 2.72 30.61
N ASP A 50 0.14 2.58 30.70
CA ASP A 50 -0.50 1.77 31.73
C ASP A 50 -0.66 0.27 31.38
N ASP A 51 -0.25 -0.14 30.17
CA ASP A 51 -0.20 -1.57 29.84
C ASP A 51 1.18 -2.13 30.21
N PRO A 52 1.27 -3.09 31.19
CA PRO A 52 2.55 -3.73 31.55
C PRO A 52 3.22 -4.52 30.41
N ARG A 53 2.56 -4.62 29.27
CA ARG A 53 3.16 -5.11 28.01
C ARG A 53 3.76 -3.98 27.19
N GLN A 54 3.69 -2.74 27.66
CA GLN A 54 4.23 -1.59 26.95
C GLN A 54 5.74 -1.56 27.07
N LEU A 55 6.26 -1.95 26.00
CA LEU A 55 7.58 -1.86 25.48
C LEU A 55 8.04 -0.40 25.47
N ASP A 56 9.30 -0.17 25.78
CA ASP A 56 9.91 1.15 25.66
C ASP A 56 9.54 1.78 24.29
N PRO A 57 8.78 2.89 24.23
CA PRO A 57 8.37 3.52 22.97
C PRO A 57 9.54 3.83 22.05
N ASP A 58 10.73 4.03 22.62
CA ASP A 58 11.94 4.27 21.86
C ASP A 58 12.43 3.02 21.13
N LEU A 59 12.14 1.81 21.59
CA LEU A 59 12.50 0.57 20.91
C LEU A 59 11.69 0.34 19.63
N HIS A 60 10.50 0.93 19.50
CA HIS A 60 9.56 0.64 18.41
C HIS A 60 9.53 1.69 17.29
N ARG A 61 10.36 2.74 17.36
CA ARG A 61 10.35 3.83 16.37
C ARG A 61 10.44 3.37 14.91
N TRP A 62 11.19 2.31 14.64
CA TRP A 62 11.27 1.76 13.29
C TRP A 62 9.95 1.15 12.83
N HIS A 63 9.32 0.33 13.67
CA HIS A 63 8.05 -0.32 13.35
C HIS A 63 6.93 0.71 13.16
N GLU A 64 6.92 1.75 14.00
CA GLU A 64 6.00 2.88 13.88
C GLU A 64 6.20 3.62 12.55
N ALA A 65 7.46 3.86 12.14
CA ALA A 65 7.77 4.47 10.84
C ALA A 65 7.31 3.60 9.67
N MET A 66 7.52 2.28 9.75
CA MET A 66 7.02 1.32 8.75
C MET A 66 5.50 1.38 8.63
N TRP A 67 4.80 1.35 9.76
CA TRP A 67 3.35 1.45 9.80
C TRP A 67 2.84 2.77 9.23
N GLY A 68 3.38 3.91 9.68
CA GLY A 68 3.02 5.21 9.14
C GLY A 68 3.20 5.29 7.62
N ALA A 69 4.29 4.73 7.11
CA ALA A 69 4.60 4.78 5.68
C ALA A 69 3.70 3.86 4.85
N VAL A 70 3.56 2.59 5.23
CA VAL A 70 2.83 1.64 4.40
C VAL A 70 1.33 1.78 4.63
N THR A 71 0.87 1.75 5.87
CA THR A 71 -0.56 1.87 6.17
C THR A 71 -1.10 3.28 5.91
N GLY A 72 -0.34 4.33 6.29
CA GLY A 72 -0.77 5.72 6.10
C GLY A 72 -0.60 6.21 4.66
N ILE A 73 0.63 6.19 4.12
CA ILE A 73 0.91 6.73 2.78
C ILE A 73 0.42 5.78 1.70
N LEU A 74 0.87 4.51 1.70
CA LEU A 74 0.59 3.63 0.57
C LEU A 74 -0.87 3.19 0.54
N GLU A 75 -1.40 2.60 1.60
CA GLU A 75 -2.76 2.05 1.63
C GLU A 75 -3.81 3.14 1.83
N GLY A 76 -3.63 4.03 2.81
CA GLY A 76 -4.59 5.07 3.14
C GLY A 76 -4.79 6.05 1.98
N CYS A 77 -3.70 6.55 1.37
CA CYS A 77 -3.80 7.43 0.20
C CYS A 77 -4.28 6.69 -1.06
N ALA A 78 -3.98 5.38 -1.21
CA ALA A 78 -4.54 4.59 -2.31
C ALA A 78 -6.07 4.48 -2.19
N LEU A 79 -6.61 4.22 -1.00
CA LEU A 79 -8.06 4.22 -0.75
C LEU A 79 -8.68 5.59 -0.99
N LEU A 80 -8.04 6.67 -0.55
CA LEU A 80 -8.52 8.02 -0.80
C LEU A 80 -8.59 8.33 -2.31
N ALA A 81 -7.55 7.96 -3.07
CA ALA A 81 -7.53 8.11 -4.51
C ALA A 81 -8.60 7.24 -5.21
N LEU A 82 -8.85 6.05 -4.68
CA LEU A 82 -9.90 5.16 -5.17
C LEU A 82 -11.30 5.74 -4.91
N LEU A 83 -11.54 6.38 -3.76
CA LEU A 83 -12.79 7.09 -3.46
C LEU A 83 -13.06 8.23 -4.44
N TRP A 84 -12.00 8.97 -4.80
CA TRP A 84 -12.12 10.09 -5.75
C TRP A 84 -12.56 9.62 -7.14
N ARG A 85 -11.92 8.57 -7.70
CA ARG A 85 -12.17 8.06 -9.06
C ARG A 85 -12.12 6.54 -9.12
N PRO A 86 -13.13 5.86 -8.60
CA PRO A 86 -13.07 4.40 -8.46
C PRO A 86 -12.91 3.68 -9.81
N ARG A 87 -13.53 4.19 -10.89
CA ARG A 87 -13.47 3.56 -12.22
C ARG A 87 -12.11 3.75 -12.91
N GLU A 88 -11.43 4.87 -12.67
CA GLU A 88 -10.15 5.19 -13.28
C GLU A 88 -8.95 4.57 -12.52
N ASN A 89 -9.19 4.05 -11.32
CA ASN A 89 -8.16 3.58 -10.40
C ASN A 89 -8.32 2.10 -10.02
N THR A 90 -8.70 1.26 -11.00
CA THR A 90 -9.01 -0.16 -10.74
C THR A 90 -7.83 -0.95 -10.18
N LEU A 91 -6.59 -0.56 -10.51
CA LEU A 91 -5.40 -1.18 -9.94
C LEU A 91 -5.30 -0.99 -8.40
N LEU A 92 -5.81 0.13 -7.88
CA LEU A 92 -5.77 0.39 -6.44
C LEU A 92 -6.67 -0.57 -5.67
N ILE A 93 -7.87 -0.89 -6.17
CA ILE A 93 -8.73 -1.89 -5.51
C ILE A 93 -8.13 -3.29 -5.61
N GLN A 94 -7.44 -3.63 -6.70
CA GLN A 94 -6.73 -4.90 -6.82
C GLN A 94 -5.56 -4.96 -5.82
N PHE A 95 -4.82 -3.86 -5.64
CA PHE A 95 -3.79 -3.74 -4.61
C PHE A 95 -4.38 -3.97 -3.22
N ILE A 96 -5.46 -3.28 -2.85
CA ILE A 96 -6.13 -3.44 -1.54
C ILE A 96 -6.65 -4.87 -1.33
N ALA A 97 -7.22 -5.50 -2.37
CA ALA A 97 -7.69 -6.88 -2.28
C ALA A 97 -6.54 -7.87 -2.03
N LEU A 98 -5.41 -7.70 -2.72
CA LEU A 98 -4.24 -8.54 -2.54
C LEU A 98 -3.53 -8.25 -1.21
N ALA A 99 -3.51 -7.00 -0.75
CA ALA A 99 -3.00 -6.64 0.57
C ALA A 99 -3.85 -7.30 1.68
N ALA A 100 -5.19 -7.20 1.61
CA ALA A 100 -6.08 -7.87 2.57
C ALA A 100 -5.88 -9.39 2.60
N LEU A 101 -5.71 -10.02 1.42
CA LEU A 101 -5.41 -11.45 1.32
C LEU A 101 -4.03 -11.78 1.91
N GLY A 102 -3.02 -10.96 1.62
CA GLY A 102 -1.68 -11.09 2.18
C GLY A 102 -1.69 -10.97 3.70
N ALA A 103 -2.38 -9.98 4.26
CA ALA A 103 -2.56 -9.83 5.71
C ALA A 103 -3.24 -11.08 6.33
N ALA A 104 -4.29 -11.60 5.69
CA ALA A 104 -4.99 -12.79 6.17
C ALA A 104 -4.08 -14.03 6.20
N ILE A 105 -3.17 -14.16 5.24
CA ILE A 105 -2.26 -15.31 5.17
C ILE A 105 -1.04 -15.13 6.08
N LEU A 106 -0.44 -13.95 6.08
CA LEU A 106 0.86 -13.71 6.73
C LEU A 106 0.71 -13.34 8.20
N VAL A 107 -0.26 -12.53 8.55
CA VAL A 107 -0.34 -11.88 9.88
C VAL A 107 -1.41 -12.49 10.77
N LEU A 108 -2.59 -12.79 10.23
CA LEU A 108 -3.72 -13.31 11.04
C LEU A 108 -3.37 -14.53 11.90
N PRO A 109 -2.49 -15.47 11.49
CA PRO A 109 -2.08 -16.59 12.34
C PRO A 109 -1.33 -16.17 13.60
N PHE A 110 -0.69 -14.99 13.59
CA PHE A 110 0.09 -14.45 14.71
C PHE A 110 -0.68 -13.38 15.48
N GLU A 111 -1.51 -12.60 14.79
CA GLU A 111 -2.23 -11.46 15.35
C GLU A 111 -3.74 -11.52 14.98
N PRO A 112 -4.53 -12.34 15.69
CA PRO A 112 -5.96 -12.50 15.41
C PRO A 112 -6.79 -11.21 15.56
N SER A 113 -6.30 -10.22 16.30
CA SER A 113 -6.99 -8.92 16.47
C SER A 113 -7.14 -8.16 15.15
N LEU A 114 -6.26 -8.42 14.16
CA LEU A 114 -6.36 -7.85 12.82
C LEU A 114 -7.52 -8.39 11.97
N LEU A 115 -8.22 -9.42 12.45
CA LEU A 115 -9.40 -9.94 11.74
C LEU A 115 -10.40 -8.83 11.42
N PHE A 116 -10.62 -7.90 12.34
CA PHE A 116 -11.52 -6.76 12.11
C PHE A 116 -11.06 -5.91 10.92
N VAL A 117 -9.79 -5.57 10.83
CA VAL A 117 -9.23 -4.76 9.71
C VAL A 117 -9.37 -5.51 8.39
N ILE A 118 -9.03 -6.80 8.39
CA ILE A 118 -9.15 -7.66 7.19
C ILE A 118 -10.60 -7.74 6.73
N VAL A 119 -11.54 -7.92 7.65
CA VAL A 119 -12.98 -7.94 7.33
C VAL A 119 -13.43 -6.60 6.75
N MET A 120 -12.99 -5.48 7.32
CA MET A 120 -13.32 -4.15 6.80
C MET A 120 -12.76 -3.93 5.39
N LEU A 121 -11.52 -4.33 5.12
CA LEU A 121 -10.94 -4.29 3.77
C LEU A 121 -11.70 -5.21 2.80
N ALA A 122 -12.08 -6.40 3.23
CA ALA A 122 -12.89 -7.31 2.43
C ALA A 122 -14.27 -6.71 2.08
N LEU A 123 -14.91 -6.01 3.02
CA LEU A 123 -16.17 -5.30 2.77
C LEU A 123 -15.99 -4.17 1.75
N VAL A 124 -14.88 -3.44 1.78
CA VAL A 124 -14.54 -2.44 0.74
C VAL A 124 -14.46 -3.11 -0.64
N VAL A 125 -13.77 -4.25 -0.73
CA VAL A 125 -13.60 -4.99 -1.99
C VAL A 125 -14.96 -5.53 -2.49
N LEU A 126 -15.77 -6.12 -1.62
CA LEU A 126 -17.09 -6.69 -1.97
C LEU A 126 -18.10 -5.61 -2.38
N ALA A 127 -18.04 -4.44 -1.74
CA ALA A 127 -18.92 -3.30 -2.05
C ALA A 127 -18.47 -2.54 -3.30
N TYR A 128 -17.27 -2.82 -3.85
CA TYR A 128 -16.74 -2.09 -5.00
C TYR A 128 -17.73 -2.10 -6.18
N PRO A 129 -18.04 -0.92 -6.76
CA PRO A 129 -19.14 -0.80 -7.73
C PRO A 129 -18.85 -1.45 -9.09
N PHE A 130 -17.57 -1.79 -9.38
CA PHE A 130 -17.14 -2.38 -10.65
C PHE A 130 -16.48 -3.75 -10.43
N PRO A 131 -17.20 -4.80 -10.00
CA PRO A 131 -16.60 -6.07 -9.57
C PRO A 131 -15.80 -6.78 -10.66
N ARG A 132 -16.16 -6.60 -11.94
CA ARG A 132 -15.39 -7.18 -13.06
C ARG A 132 -13.96 -6.66 -13.14
N ALA A 133 -13.73 -5.43 -12.72
CA ALA A 133 -12.39 -4.83 -12.71
C ALA A 133 -11.45 -5.48 -11.68
N LEU A 134 -11.98 -6.20 -10.67
CA LEU A 134 -11.16 -6.95 -9.70
C LEU A 134 -10.44 -8.13 -10.35
N VAL A 135 -11.08 -8.79 -11.32
CA VAL A 135 -10.58 -10.00 -11.99
C VAL A 135 -10.07 -9.70 -13.41
N ASP A 136 -10.18 -8.47 -13.85
CA ASP A 136 -9.65 -8.04 -15.14
C ASP A 136 -8.15 -7.73 -15.00
N PHE A 137 -7.34 -8.71 -15.38
CA PHE A 137 -5.88 -8.60 -15.43
C PHE A 137 -5.39 -8.31 -16.85
N SER A 138 -6.27 -8.11 -17.81
CA SER A 138 -5.91 -7.73 -19.17
C SER A 138 -5.37 -6.28 -19.16
N GLY A 139 -4.10 -6.13 -19.45
CA GLY A 139 -3.48 -4.83 -19.70
C GLY A 139 -3.40 -4.62 -21.21
N GLU A 140 -3.95 -3.53 -21.72
CA GLU A 140 -3.81 -3.16 -23.15
C GLU A 140 -2.37 -2.78 -23.50
N GLU A 141 -1.58 -2.42 -22.50
CA GLU A 141 -0.19 -1.97 -22.69
C GLU A 141 0.83 -2.95 -22.09
N PRO A 142 2.00 -3.10 -22.71
CA PRO A 142 3.06 -3.97 -22.20
C PRO A 142 3.59 -3.44 -20.86
N THR A 143 3.96 -4.37 -19.98
CA THR A 143 4.60 -4.08 -18.69
C THR A 143 5.80 -3.15 -18.86
N MET A 144 5.93 -2.16 -17.99
CA MET A 144 7.02 -1.20 -18.00
C MET A 144 8.32 -1.83 -17.49
N ARG A 145 9.24 -2.15 -18.39
CA ARG A 145 10.52 -2.79 -18.03
C ARG A 145 11.31 -2.03 -16.98
N SER A 146 11.29 -0.69 -17.02
CA SER A 146 12.01 0.15 -16.04
C SER A 146 11.45 0.01 -14.62
N LEU A 147 10.12 0.08 -14.45
CA LEU A 147 9.50 -0.09 -13.14
C LEU A 147 9.58 -1.54 -12.68
N LEU A 148 9.41 -2.50 -13.58
CA LEU A 148 9.57 -3.91 -13.25
C LEU A 148 11.01 -4.21 -12.77
N GLY A 149 12.02 -3.69 -13.48
CA GLY A 149 13.42 -3.85 -13.09
C GLY A 149 13.72 -3.28 -11.70
N LEU A 150 13.18 -2.08 -11.39
CA LEU A 150 13.32 -1.47 -10.06
C LEU A 150 12.56 -2.28 -8.99
N SER A 151 11.39 -2.83 -9.30
CA SER A 151 10.62 -3.69 -8.38
C SER A 151 11.37 -4.98 -8.08
N VAL A 152 11.97 -5.61 -9.11
CA VAL A 152 12.80 -6.82 -8.94
C VAL A 152 14.04 -6.51 -8.10
N ALA A 153 14.73 -5.39 -8.35
CA ALA A 153 15.89 -4.98 -7.57
C ALA A 153 15.50 -4.75 -6.09
N ALA A 154 14.38 -4.06 -5.84
CA ALA A 154 13.86 -3.87 -4.48
C ALA A 154 13.53 -5.22 -3.82
N ALA A 155 12.91 -6.16 -4.54
CA ALA A 155 12.61 -7.49 -4.01
C ALA A 155 13.87 -8.27 -3.66
N LEU A 156 14.90 -8.24 -4.51
CA LEU A 156 16.19 -8.91 -4.22
C LEU A 156 16.89 -8.33 -3.00
N LEU A 157 16.79 -7.01 -2.77
CA LEU A 157 17.37 -6.36 -1.59
C LEU A 157 16.56 -6.62 -0.32
N LEU A 158 15.22 -6.66 -0.40
CA LEU A 158 14.34 -6.84 0.76
C LEU A 158 14.13 -8.32 1.12
N MET A 159 14.27 -9.25 0.19
CA MET A 159 14.01 -10.67 0.46
C MET A 159 14.86 -11.25 1.60
N PRO A 160 16.18 -11.03 1.70
CA PRO A 160 16.96 -11.49 2.84
C PRO A 160 16.49 -10.91 4.17
N TYR A 161 16.04 -9.66 4.16
CA TYR A 161 15.47 -9.00 5.33
C TYR A 161 14.14 -9.66 5.74
N ILE A 162 13.21 -9.85 4.80
CA ILE A 162 11.91 -10.51 5.04
C ILE A 162 12.13 -11.91 5.62
N VAL A 163 13.00 -12.74 5.00
CA VAL A 163 13.29 -14.08 5.48
C VAL A 163 13.85 -14.07 6.90
N ARG A 164 14.75 -13.11 7.21
CA ARG A 164 15.29 -12.95 8.55
C ARG A 164 14.20 -12.61 9.58
N LEU A 165 13.28 -11.71 9.25
CA LEU A 165 12.20 -11.34 10.17
C LEU A 165 11.21 -12.49 10.40
N VAL A 166 10.86 -13.25 9.38
CA VAL A 166 10.06 -14.49 9.53
C VAL A 166 10.75 -15.46 10.47
N PHE A 167 12.05 -15.68 10.28
CA PHE A 167 12.84 -16.52 11.17
C PHE A 167 12.83 -16.00 12.62
N TRP A 168 12.98 -14.69 12.82
CA TRP A 168 12.96 -14.08 14.14
C TRP A 168 11.58 -14.21 14.81
N GLN A 169 10.49 -14.04 14.05
CA GLN A 169 9.14 -14.23 14.58
C GLN A 169 8.90 -15.67 15.04
N ILE A 170 9.25 -16.66 14.21
CA ILE A 170 9.04 -18.08 14.51
C ILE A 170 9.87 -18.52 15.73
N ASN A 171 11.12 -18.05 15.82
CA ASN A 171 12.04 -18.41 16.89
C ASN A 171 11.97 -17.47 18.10
N ARG A 172 11.02 -16.54 18.13
CA ARG A 172 10.82 -15.56 19.21
C ARG A 172 12.08 -14.77 19.58
N VAL A 173 12.91 -14.46 18.58
CA VAL A 173 14.11 -13.64 18.76
C VAL A 173 13.70 -12.21 19.12
N GLY A 174 14.40 -11.59 20.07
CA GLY A 174 14.12 -10.22 20.49
C GLY A 174 12.93 -10.09 21.45
N GLY A 175 12.52 -11.20 22.12
CA GLY A 175 11.57 -11.21 23.24
C GLY A 175 10.30 -10.38 22.97
N GLU A 176 10.35 -9.13 23.38
CA GLU A 176 9.24 -8.17 23.28
C GLU A 176 8.75 -7.94 21.84
N HIS A 177 9.64 -7.74 20.88
CA HIS A 177 9.26 -7.53 19.47
C HIS A 177 8.52 -8.74 18.88
N ALA A 178 8.96 -9.95 19.23
CA ALA A 178 8.28 -11.17 18.79
C ALA A 178 6.96 -11.38 19.53
N ALA A 179 6.89 -11.01 20.82
CA ALA A 179 5.65 -11.07 21.62
C ALA A 179 4.59 -10.10 21.11
N ALA A 180 5.01 -8.92 20.62
CA ALA A 180 4.15 -7.92 20.01
C ALA A 180 3.92 -8.14 18.51
N ASN A 181 4.34 -9.28 17.95
CA ASN A 181 4.19 -9.63 16.52
C ASN A 181 4.80 -8.61 15.54
N GLN A 182 5.76 -7.80 15.98
CA GLN A 182 6.32 -6.71 15.17
C GLN A 182 7.11 -7.20 13.96
N TRP A 183 7.82 -8.33 14.10
CA TRP A 183 8.57 -8.88 12.98
C TRP A 183 7.67 -9.30 11.82
N ILE A 184 6.52 -9.92 12.12
CA ILE A 184 5.58 -10.33 11.07
C ILE A 184 4.85 -9.12 10.47
N SER A 185 4.60 -8.08 11.26
CA SER A 185 4.06 -6.82 10.78
C SER A 185 5.02 -6.13 9.79
N ASP A 186 6.32 -6.10 10.08
CA ASP A 186 7.32 -5.56 9.15
C ASP A 186 7.44 -6.40 7.87
N VAL A 187 7.28 -7.74 7.97
CA VAL A 187 7.19 -8.62 6.80
C VAL A 187 6.00 -8.25 5.93
N GLU A 188 4.84 -8.06 6.53
CA GLU A 188 3.61 -7.63 5.85
C GLU A 188 3.83 -6.31 5.12
N HIS A 189 4.29 -5.28 5.82
CA HIS A 189 4.52 -3.96 5.25
C HIS A 189 5.54 -3.99 4.09
N SER A 190 6.63 -4.74 4.25
CA SER A 190 7.62 -4.91 3.19
C SER A 190 7.02 -5.62 1.97
N THR A 191 6.16 -6.62 2.20
CA THR A 191 5.48 -7.35 1.14
C THR A 191 4.49 -6.45 0.39
N PHE A 192 3.72 -5.61 1.11
CA PHE A 192 2.77 -4.69 0.50
C PHE A 192 3.46 -3.59 -0.31
N LEU A 193 4.59 -3.08 0.18
CA LEU A 193 5.40 -2.14 -0.59
C LEU A 193 5.87 -2.77 -1.91
N LEU A 194 6.42 -3.99 -1.87
CA LEU A 194 6.82 -4.72 -3.07
C LEU A 194 5.64 -4.99 -4.01
N LEU A 195 4.50 -5.43 -3.46
CA LEU A 195 3.27 -5.65 -4.22
C LEU A 195 2.83 -4.37 -4.96
N GLY A 196 2.83 -3.22 -4.27
CA GLY A 196 2.52 -1.93 -4.86
C GLY A 196 3.46 -1.57 -6.02
N MET A 197 4.76 -1.78 -5.85
CA MET A 197 5.77 -1.54 -6.89
C MET A 197 5.57 -2.46 -8.10
N PHE A 198 5.35 -3.77 -7.89
CA PHE A 198 5.09 -4.72 -8.98
C PHE A 198 3.81 -4.39 -9.74
N LEU A 199 2.73 -4.14 -9.03
CA LEU A 199 1.45 -3.79 -9.66
C LEU A 199 1.55 -2.49 -10.46
N ALA A 200 2.25 -1.47 -9.96
CA ALA A 200 2.47 -0.23 -10.69
C ALA A 200 3.18 -0.45 -12.04
N SER A 201 4.03 -1.49 -12.16
CA SER A 201 4.71 -1.80 -13.41
C SER A 201 3.79 -2.32 -14.51
N THR A 202 2.56 -2.73 -14.19
CA THR A 202 1.61 -3.36 -15.12
C THR A 202 0.83 -2.39 -16.02
N LYS A 203 0.96 -1.08 -15.81
CA LYS A 203 0.26 -0.01 -16.56
C LYS A 203 -1.26 -0.04 -16.53
N ARG A 204 -1.88 -0.80 -15.65
CA ARG A 204 -3.34 -0.81 -15.51
C ARG A 204 -3.85 0.49 -14.89
N PRO A 205 -5.13 0.89 -15.11
CA PRO A 205 -5.68 2.14 -14.60
C PRO A 205 -5.39 2.36 -13.10
N GLY A 206 -4.78 3.51 -12.75
CA GLY A 206 -4.33 3.82 -11.38
C GLY A 206 -2.83 3.56 -11.12
N TRP A 207 -2.08 2.99 -12.08
CA TRP A 207 -0.66 2.65 -11.90
C TRP A 207 0.22 3.85 -11.51
N GLN A 208 -0.08 5.05 -12.04
CA GLN A 208 0.69 6.26 -11.76
C GLN A 208 0.59 6.67 -10.30
N ILE A 209 -0.61 6.56 -9.72
CA ILE A 209 -0.85 6.85 -8.32
C ILE A 209 -0.12 5.82 -7.47
N LEU A 210 -0.33 4.53 -7.74
CA LEU A 210 0.29 3.45 -6.98
C LEU A 210 1.82 3.53 -7.05
N GLY A 211 2.38 3.79 -8.25
CA GLY A 211 3.82 3.95 -8.42
C GLY A 211 4.39 5.16 -7.69
N THR A 212 3.66 6.28 -7.67
CA THR A 212 4.07 7.46 -6.92
C THR A 212 4.03 7.21 -5.42
N LEU A 213 2.95 6.62 -4.91
CA LEU A 213 2.80 6.29 -3.49
C LEU A 213 3.87 5.29 -3.04
N SER A 214 4.11 4.21 -3.81
CA SER A 214 5.17 3.24 -3.51
C SER A 214 6.56 3.89 -3.47
N GLY A 215 6.85 4.79 -4.41
CA GLY A 215 8.12 5.51 -4.43
C GLY A 215 8.28 6.47 -3.25
N ILE A 216 7.22 7.19 -2.85
CA ILE A 216 7.23 8.06 -1.66
C ILE A 216 7.45 7.20 -0.40
N THR A 217 6.72 6.11 -0.25
CA THR A 217 6.82 5.18 0.88
C THR A 217 8.24 4.64 1.00
N LEU A 218 8.83 4.13 -0.09
CA LEU A 218 10.19 3.60 -0.09
C LEU A 218 11.23 4.69 0.23
N SER A 219 11.07 5.91 -0.32
CA SER A 219 11.97 7.04 -0.03
C SER A 219 11.90 7.46 1.43
N TYR A 220 10.69 7.56 1.99
CA TYR A 220 10.51 7.87 3.40
C TYR A 220 11.16 6.81 4.30
N LEU A 221 10.92 5.52 4.02
CA LEU A 221 11.55 4.43 4.78
C LEU A 221 13.07 4.45 4.66
N GLY A 222 13.61 4.87 3.52
CA GLY A 222 15.04 5.14 3.36
C GLY A 222 15.54 6.21 4.33
N VAL A 223 14.84 7.34 4.43
CA VAL A 223 15.17 8.42 5.39
C VAL A 223 15.03 7.96 6.84
N ALA A 224 13.96 7.22 7.16
CA ALA A 224 13.73 6.65 8.49
C ALA A 224 14.86 5.67 8.89
N ALA A 225 15.31 4.81 7.99
CA ALA A 225 16.42 3.90 8.23
C ALA A 225 17.75 4.63 8.46
N LEU A 226 17.96 5.79 7.79
CA LEU A 226 19.13 6.65 8.03
C LEU A 226 19.05 7.34 9.40
N ALA A 227 17.87 7.72 9.85
CA ALA A 227 17.65 8.30 11.18
C ALA A 227 17.76 7.27 12.31
N LEU A 228 17.38 6.01 12.04
CA LEU A 228 17.31 4.91 13.00
C LEU A 228 18.21 3.73 12.58
N PRO A 229 19.51 3.93 12.30
CA PRO A 229 20.32 2.89 11.64
C PRO A 229 20.58 1.66 12.51
N ASN A 230 20.52 1.80 13.82
CA ASN A 230 20.85 0.75 14.79
C ASN A 230 19.62 0.15 15.47
N TYR A 231 18.42 0.57 15.08
CA TYR A 231 17.18 0.05 15.68
C TYR A 231 16.89 -1.37 15.20
N ALA A 232 16.28 -2.16 16.06
CA ALA A 232 15.88 -3.50 15.72
C ALA A 232 14.91 -3.49 14.53
N GLY A 233 15.16 -4.33 13.54
CA GLY A 233 14.38 -4.35 12.30
C GLY A 233 14.71 -3.26 11.28
N SER A 234 15.51 -2.23 11.63
CA SER A 234 15.90 -1.20 10.65
C SER A 234 16.74 -1.79 9.51
N TRP A 235 16.61 -1.18 8.32
CA TRP A 235 17.46 -1.51 7.17
C TRP A 235 18.89 -0.99 7.31
N GLY A 236 19.17 -0.21 8.35
CA GLY A 236 20.48 0.39 8.61
C GLY A 236 20.86 1.47 7.59
N ARG A 237 22.08 2.00 7.71
CA ARG A 237 22.54 3.09 6.83
C ARG A 237 22.59 2.69 5.36
N ILE A 238 23.12 1.52 5.07
CA ILE A 238 23.29 1.05 3.68
C ILE A 238 21.92 0.80 3.05
N GLY A 239 21.05 0.05 3.71
CA GLY A 239 19.68 -0.18 3.23
C GLY A 239 18.89 1.12 3.10
N GLY A 240 19.07 2.05 4.04
CA GLY A 240 18.44 3.39 3.99
C GLY A 240 18.84 4.19 2.74
N VAL A 241 20.13 4.21 2.38
CA VAL A 241 20.61 4.88 1.15
C VAL A 241 20.02 4.22 -0.10
N PHE A 242 20.05 2.89 -0.18
CA PHE A 242 19.46 2.18 -1.33
C PHE A 242 17.95 2.39 -1.44
N ALA A 243 17.21 2.38 -0.34
CA ALA A 243 15.79 2.64 -0.32
C ALA A 243 15.44 4.07 -0.75
N LEU A 244 16.17 5.07 -0.24
CA LEU A 244 15.96 6.47 -0.61
C LEU A 244 16.20 6.68 -2.11
N ILE A 245 17.35 6.24 -2.61
CA ILE A 245 17.69 6.36 -4.04
C ILE A 245 16.69 5.56 -4.88
N GLY A 246 16.39 4.31 -4.50
CA GLY A 246 15.43 3.45 -5.20
C GLY A 246 14.04 4.05 -5.28
N GLY A 247 13.54 4.64 -4.19
CA GLY A 247 12.23 5.31 -4.17
C GLY A 247 12.19 6.54 -5.07
N LEU A 248 13.22 7.39 -5.03
CA LEU A 248 13.34 8.55 -5.92
C LEU A 248 13.41 8.13 -7.39
N LEU A 249 14.18 7.11 -7.72
CA LEU A 249 14.27 6.56 -9.08
C LEU A 249 12.92 5.97 -9.53
N PHE A 250 12.21 5.29 -8.63
CA PHE A 250 10.90 4.73 -8.94
C PHE A 250 9.88 5.82 -9.25
N MET A 251 9.83 6.90 -8.46
CA MET A 251 9.00 8.07 -8.74
C MET A 251 9.37 8.75 -10.06
N ALA A 252 10.66 8.93 -10.32
CA ALA A 252 11.14 9.54 -11.57
C ALA A 252 10.77 8.69 -12.79
N ALA A 253 10.91 7.36 -12.71
CA ALA A 253 10.51 6.42 -13.74
C ALA A 253 8.99 6.45 -13.96
N THR A 254 8.20 6.46 -12.89
CA THR A 254 6.73 6.60 -12.96
C THR A 254 6.33 7.88 -13.70
N ARG A 255 6.90 9.03 -13.32
CA ARG A 255 6.61 10.31 -13.99
C ARG A 255 7.05 10.33 -15.46
N ARG A 256 8.21 9.76 -15.77
CA ARG A 256 8.71 9.66 -17.15
C ARG A 256 7.76 8.84 -18.03
N GLU A 257 7.32 7.69 -17.56
CA GLU A 257 6.40 6.83 -18.31
C GLU A 257 5.01 7.47 -18.45
N ALA A 258 4.53 8.19 -17.43
CA ALA A 258 3.29 8.95 -17.50
C ALA A 258 3.32 10.02 -18.61
N ARG A 259 4.42 10.75 -18.75
CA ARG A 259 4.60 11.75 -19.80
C ARG A 259 4.59 11.13 -21.21
N LYS A 260 5.18 9.95 -21.37
CA LYS A 260 5.18 9.24 -22.66
C LYS A 260 3.78 8.81 -23.09
N SER A 261 2.91 8.41 -22.13
CA SER A 261 1.54 8.00 -22.45
C SER A 261 0.67 9.16 -22.96
N ILE A 262 0.92 10.38 -22.48
CA ILE A 262 0.20 11.59 -22.91
C ILE A 262 0.56 11.97 -24.36
N HIS A 263 1.81 11.73 -24.77
CA HIS A 263 2.31 12.15 -26.09
C HIS A 263 2.15 11.09 -27.19
N ARG A 264 1.58 9.93 -26.89
CA ARG A 264 1.24 8.96 -27.95
C ARG A 264 -0.05 9.41 -28.63
N PRO A 265 0.00 9.82 -29.92
CA PRO A 265 -1.22 10.11 -30.69
C PRO A 265 -2.09 8.84 -30.66
N SER A 266 -3.37 9.01 -30.30
CA SER A 266 -4.37 7.96 -30.48
C SER A 266 -4.21 7.41 -31.91
N LYS A 267 -3.90 6.12 -32.04
CA LYS A 267 -3.94 5.49 -33.35
C LYS A 267 -5.35 5.69 -33.88
N ALA A 268 -5.49 6.61 -34.83
CA ALA A 268 -6.74 6.81 -35.56
C ALA A 268 -7.21 5.42 -36.00
N LEU A 269 -8.43 5.05 -35.60
CA LEU A 269 -9.10 3.88 -36.15
C LEU A 269 -9.01 4.00 -37.68
N PRO A 270 -8.55 2.97 -38.39
CA PRO A 270 -8.61 3.00 -39.84
C PRO A 270 -10.06 3.26 -40.21
N SER A 271 -10.29 4.38 -40.95
CA SER A 271 -11.58 4.70 -41.53
C SER A 271 -12.02 3.49 -42.30
N ALA A 272 -13.05 2.77 -41.79
CA ALA A 272 -13.70 1.74 -42.57
C ALA A 272 -14.25 2.39 -43.84
N VAL A 273 -13.63 2.07 -44.98
CA VAL A 273 -14.11 2.37 -46.33
C VAL A 273 -15.05 1.26 -46.75
#